data_149baf31119ad6abafba2b38056bc09f
#
_entry.id   149baf31119ad6abafba2b38056bc09f
#
_cell.length_a   1.000
_cell.length_b   1.000
_cell.length_c   1.000
_cell.angle_alpha   90.00
_cell.angle_beta   90.00
_cell.angle_gamma   90.00
#
_symmetry.space_group_name_H-M   'P 1'
#
loop_
_entity.id
_entity.type
_entity.pdbx_description
1 polymer ?
#
loop_
_entity_poly.entity_id
_entity_poly.type
_entity_poly.pdbx_seq_one_letter_code
_entity_poly.pdbx_strand_id
1 'polypeptide(L)'
;MKLTIKQDNLAKALNAVGRVATAKAGMPILANILLRTDQNKLTIAATNLEVAIISVIGAQVKEQGAITVPARLLTDFISNLPHTNITLETDESKLKVSTEGFKSTINSILADDYPALPESDEKDKLKVSAE
;
A
#
# COMPACT_ATOMS: atom_id res chain seq x y z
N MET A 1 -6.64 -9.78 -4.27
CA MET A 1 -5.18 -9.53 -4.22
C MET A 1 -4.54 -10.52 -3.26
N LYS A 2 -3.47 -11.13 -3.70
CA LYS A 2 -2.68 -12.01 -2.83
C LYS A 2 -1.23 -11.97 -3.28
N LEU A 3 -0.32 -11.66 -2.36
CA LEU A 3 1.09 -11.54 -2.70
C LEU A 3 2.00 -11.85 -1.51
N THR A 4 3.25 -12.11 -1.80
CA THR A 4 4.30 -12.30 -0.80
C THR A 4 5.42 -11.31 -1.10
N ILE A 5 5.92 -10.65 -0.06
CA ILE A 5 6.92 -9.59 -0.19
C ILE A 5 7.84 -9.58 1.04
N LYS A 6 9.05 -9.09 0.87
CA LYS A 6 10.00 -8.98 1.97
C LYS A 6 9.63 -7.82 2.90
N GLN A 7 9.70 -8.08 4.20
CA GLN A 7 9.32 -7.12 5.23
C GLN A 7 10.07 -5.79 5.09
N ASP A 8 11.40 -5.83 4.92
CA ASP A 8 12.19 -4.60 4.87
C ASP A 8 11.85 -3.73 3.65
N ASN A 9 11.61 -4.36 2.51
CA ASN A 9 11.21 -3.62 1.30
C ASN A 9 9.84 -2.96 1.48
N LEU A 10 8.91 -3.70 2.06
CA LEU A 10 7.56 -3.17 2.32
C LEU A 10 7.60 -2.05 3.34
N ALA A 11 8.34 -2.21 4.43
CA ALA A 11 8.44 -1.20 5.48
C ALA A 11 9.01 0.11 4.95
N LYS A 12 10.06 0.04 4.13
CA LYS A 12 10.66 1.24 3.54
C LYS A 12 9.66 1.98 2.64
N ALA A 13 8.95 1.24 1.80
CA ALA A 13 7.98 1.85 0.90
C ALA A 13 6.83 2.48 1.66
N LEU A 14 6.32 1.81 2.69
CA LEU A 14 5.23 2.33 3.50
C LEU A 14 5.65 3.61 4.25
N ASN A 15 6.86 3.64 4.78
CA ASN A 15 7.35 4.84 5.46
C ASN A 15 7.51 6.02 4.50
N ALA A 16 7.96 5.76 3.29
CA ALA A 16 8.13 6.83 2.29
C ALA A 16 6.77 7.38 1.84
N VAL A 17 5.83 6.50 1.52
CA VAL A 17 4.52 6.90 0.98
C VAL A 17 3.62 7.45 2.07
N GLY A 18 3.71 6.90 3.28
CA GLY A 18 2.83 7.29 4.38
C GLY A 18 2.94 8.74 4.82
N ARG A 19 4.01 9.42 4.45
CA ARG A 19 4.21 10.82 4.81
C ARG A 19 3.13 11.74 4.25
N VAL A 20 2.54 11.36 3.13
CA VAL A 20 1.49 12.15 2.47
C VAL A 20 0.10 11.75 2.94
N ALA A 21 -0.05 10.55 3.50
CA ALA A 21 -1.35 10.00 3.87
C ALA A 21 -1.85 10.61 5.18
N THR A 22 -2.54 11.73 5.09
CA THR A 22 -3.15 12.39 6.23
C THR A 22 -4.61 12.68 5.94
N ALA A 23 -5.46 12.45 6.94
CA ALA A 23 -6.88 12.73 6.80
C ALA A 23 -7.11 14.24 6.68
N LYS A 24 -8.01 14.62 5.76
CA LYS A 24 -8.47 16.00 5.64
C LYS A 24 -9.95 16.06 6.01
N ALA A 25 -10.41 17.23 6.43
CA ALA A 25 -11.81 17.44 6.74
C ALA A 25 -12.66 17.03 5.53
N GLY A 26 -13.65 16.16 5.75
CA GLY A 26 -14.52 15.70 4.68
C GLY A 26 -13.97 14.54 3.84
N MET A 27 -12.70 14.17 4.01
CA MET A 27 -12.11 13.05 3.26
C MET A 27 -11.19 12.19 4.13
N PRO A 28 -11.76 11.42 5.06
CA PRO A 28 -10.94 10.56 5.92
C PRO A 28 -10.14 9.51 5.15
N ILE A 29 -10.58 9.12 3.97
CA ILE A 29 -9.88 8.12 3.15
C ILE A 29 -8.47 8.56 2.77
N LEU A 30 -8.16 9.85 2.83
CA LEU A 30 -6.82 10.34 2.55
C LEU A 30 -5.78 9.91 3.59
N ALA A 31 -6.22 9.41 4.74
CA ALA A 31 -5.31 8.78 5.69
C ALA A 31 -4.94 7.36 5.27
N ASN A 32 -5.58 6.82 4.25
CA ASN A 32 -5.28 5.49 3.73
C ASN A 32 -4.24 5.57 2.62
N ILE A 33 -3.60 4.44 2.37
CA ILE A 33 -2.74 4.24 1.21
C ILE A 33 -3.40 3.27 0.27
N LEU A 34 -3.14 3.42 -1.01
CA LEU A 34 -3.61 2.51 -2.04
C LEU A 34 -2.56 1.44 -2.29
N LEU A 35 -2.97 0.19 -2.24
CA LEU A 35 -2.14 -0.95 -2.61
C LEU A 35 -2.72 -1.55 -3.87
N ARG A 36 -1.91 -1.67 -4.91
CA ARG A 36 -2.34 -2.23 -6.19
C ARG A 36 -1.26 -3.15 -6.74
N THR A 37 -1.67 -4.29 -7.24
CA THR A 37 -0.75 -5.21 -7.89
C THR A 37 -0.80 -5.04 -9.39
N ASP A 38 0.34 -5.24 -10.04
CA ASP A 38 0.46 -5.27 -11.48
C ASP A 38 1.57 -6.24 -11.82
N GLN A 39 1.19 -7.40 -12.36
CA GLN A 39 2.12 -8.50 -12.60
C GLN A 39 2.82 -8.87 -11.29
N ASN A 40 4.14 -8.87 -11.25
CA ASN A 40 4.88 -9.18 -10.03
C ASN A 40 5.41 -7.93 -9.34
N LYS A 41 4.59 -6.90 -9.30
CA LYS A 41 4.92 -5.63 -8.64
C LYS A 41 3.77 -5.19 -7.76
N LEU A 42 4.14 -4.56 -6.64
CA LEU A 42 3.19 -3.90 -5.76
C LEU A 42 3.40 -2.40 -5.86
N THR A 43 2.35 -1.68 -6.23
CA THR A 43 2.34 -0.22 -6.23
C THR A 43 1.69 0.25 -4.94
N ILE A 44 2.39 1.11 -4.24
CA ILE A 44 1.92 1.73 -2.99
C ILE A 44 1.82 3.22 -3.25
N ALA A 45 0.65 3.80 -3.06
CA ALA A 45 0.41 5.20 -3.38
C ALA A 45 -0.38 5.91 -2.31
N ALA A 46 -0.10 7.20 -2.14
CA ALA A 46 -0.87 8.07 -1.28
C ALA A 46 -0.96 9.45 -1.90
N THR A 47 -2.04 10.16 -1.62
CA THR A 47 -2.22 11.53 -2.10
C THR A 47 -2.91 12.37 -1.04
N ASN A 48 -2.61 13.67 -1.06
CA ASN A 48 -3.35 14.67 -0.29
C ASN A 48 -4.17 15.60 -1.21
N LEU A 49 -4.40 15.16 -2.45
CA LEU A 49 -5.08 15.85 -3.54
C LEU A 49 -4.19 16.86 -4.26
N GLU A 50 -3.13 17.33 -3.65
CA GLU A 50 -2.18 18.26 -4.28
C GLU A 50 -0.95 17.54 -4.80
N VAL A 51 -0.48 16.58 -4.01
CA VAL A 51 0.73 15.80 -4.29
C VAL A 51 0.39 14.33 -4.14
N ALA A 52 1.01 13.48 -4.93
CA ALA A 52 0.96 12.04 -4.73
C ALA A 52 2.36 11.48 -4.66
N ILE A 53 2.54 10.48 -3.81
CA ILE A 53 3.78 9.73 -3.74
C ILE A 53 3.46 8.29 -4.10
N ILE A 54 4.24 7.74 -5.01
CA ILE A 54 4.04 6.39 -5.51
C ILE A 54 5.34 5.62 -5.40
N SER A 55 5.28 4.44 -4.83
CA SER A 55 6.43 3.54 -4.75
C SER A 55 6.05 2.21 -5.40
N VAL A 56 6.93 1.69 -6.24
CA VAL A 56 6.70 0.41 -6.91
C VAL A 56 7.82 -0.55 -6.49
N ILE A 57 7.42 -1.67 -5.92
CA ILE A 57 8.39 -2.66 -5.42
C ILE A 57 8.05 -4.04 -5.95
N GLY A 58 9.06 -4.89 -6.07
CA GLY A 58 8.87 -6.27 -6.52
C GLY A 58 8.18 -7.11 -5.48
N ALA A 59 7.32 -8.03 -5.93
CA ALA A 59 6.61 -8.95 -5.06
C ALA A 59 6.26 -10.21 -5.87
N GLN A 60 5.98 -11.30 -5.15
CA GLN A 60 5.44 -12.49 -5.79
C GLN A 60 3.93 -12.41 -5.72
N VAL A 61 3.30 -12.04 -6.82
CA VAL A 61 1.87 -11.81 -6.87
C VAL A 61 1.17 -13.07 -7.39
N LYS A 62 0.29 -13.63 -6.58
CA LYS A 62 -0.53 -14.78 -6.95
C LYS A 62 -1.87 -14.38 -7.54
N GLU A 63 -2.46 -13.33 -7.00
CA GLU A 63 -3.74 -12.81 -7.48
C GLU A 63 -3.65 -11.30 -7.58
N GLN A 64 -4.10 -10.75 -8.69
CA GLN A 64 -4.11 -9.31 -8.92
C GLN A 64 -5.25 -8.67 -8.13
N GLY A 65 -5.10 -7.40 -7.82
CA GLY A 65 -6.15 -6.65 -7.14
C GLY A 65 -5.67 -5.32 -6.60
N ALA A 66 -6.55 -4.64 -5.90
CA ALA A 66 -6.26 -3.36 -5.29
C ALA A 66 -7.14 -3.15 -4.07
N ILE A 67 -6.60 -2.43 -3.07
CA ILE A 67 -7.33 -2.13 -1.84
C ILE A 67 -6.69 -0.90 -1.19
N THR A 68 -7.44 -0.21 -0.33
CA THR A 68 -6.86 0.86 0.47
C THR A 68 -6.88 0.49 1.94
N VAL A 69 -5.85 0.86 2.67
CA VAL A 69 -5.72 0.56 4.10
C VAL A 69 -5.20 1.77 4.85
N PRO A 70 -5.50 1.88 6.16
CA PRO A 70 -4.95 2.98 6.96
C PRO A 70 -3.42 2.93 6.95
N ALA A 71 -2.80 4.03 6.53
CA ALA A 71 -1.36 4.09 6.34
C ALA A 71 -0.60 3.86 7.64
N ARG A 72 -0.99 4.58 8.69
CA ARG A 72 -0.29 4.50 9.97
C ARG A 72 -0.37 3.10 10.57
N LEU A 73 -1.58 2.52 10.56
CA LEU A 73 -1.79 1.20 11.15
C LEU A 73 -0.97 0.13 10.44
N LEU A 74 -1.00 0.13 9.11
CA LEU A 74 -0.24 -0.84 8.34
C LEU A 74 1.27 -0.62 8.51
N THR A 75 1.72 0.63 8.44
CA THR A 75 3.13 0.96 8.58
C THR A 75 3.67 0.51 9.94
N ASP A 76 2.96 0.81 11.01
CA ASP A 76 3.39 0.44 12.35
C ASP A 76 3.42 -1.09 12.50
N PHE A 77 2.41 -1.76 11.99
CA PHE A 77 2.36 -3.22 12.10
C PHE A 77 3.52 -3.87 11.34
N ILE A 78 3.73 -3.47 10.09
CA ILE A 78 4.79 -4.04 9.25
C ILE A 78 6.17 -3.73 9.82
N SER A 79 6.37 -2.51 10.31
CA SER A 79 7.68 -2.09 10.86
C SER A 79 8.08 -2.89 12.09
N ASN A 80 7.12 -3.44 12.80
CA ASN A 80 7.38 -4.23 14.00
C ASN A 80 7.49 -5.73 13.76
N LEU A 81 7.34 -6.17 12.51
CA LEU A 81 7.49 -7.59 12.18
C LEU A 81 8.95 -7.96 11.95
N PRO A 82 9.30 -9.24 12.13
CA PRO A 82 10.66 -9.71 11.82
C PRO A 82 11.01 -9.52 10.35
N HIS A 83 12.29 -9.47 10.04
CA HIS A 83 12.78 -9.38 8.65
C HIS A 83 12.59 -10.72 7.96
N THR A 84 11.41 -10.93 7.41
CA THR A 84 11.01 -12.19 6.79
C THR A 84 10.05 -11.89 5.65
N ASN A 85 9.54 -12.93 5.02
CA ASN A 85 8.52 -12.77 3.98
C ASN A 85 7.17 -12.55 4.61
N ILE A 86 6.42 -11.62 4.05
CA ILE A 86 5.08 -11.26 4.51
C ILE A 86 4.09 -11.56 3.41
N THR A 87 2.97 -12.19 3.75
CA THR A 87 1.88 -12.42 2.83
C THR A 87 0.77 -11.41 3.07
N LEU A 88 0.35 -10.73 2.01
CA LEU A 88 -0.80 -9.83 2.02
C LEU A 88 -1.90 -10.47 1.20
N GLU A 89 -3.09 -10.55 1.76
CA GLU A 89 -4.23 -11.14 1.07
C GLU A 89 -5.48 -10.33 1.39
N THR A 90 -6.27 -10.01 0.36
CA THR A 90 -7.54 -9.34 0.57
C THR A 90 -8.66 -10.38 0.71
N ASP A 91 -9.59 -10.09 1.61
CA ASP A 91 -10.80 -10.88 1.82
C ASP A 91 -11.94 -9.89 2.00
N GLU A 92 -12.72 -9.67 0.94
CA GLU A 92 -13.76 -8.66 0.89
C GLU A 92 -13.15 -7.27 1.19
N SER A 93 -13.55 -6.63 2.29
CA SER A 93 -13.05 -5.31 2.67
C SER A 93 -12.00 -5.39 3.78
N LYS A 94 -11.27 -6.49 3.84
CA LYS A 94 -10.24 -6.69 4.86
C LYS A 94 -8.92 -7.08 4.23
N LEU A 95 -7.84 -6.62 4.83
CA LEU A 95 -6.49 -7.04 4.45
C LEU A 95 -5.95 -7.96 5.53
N LYS A 96 -5.61 -9.16 5.13
CA LYS A 96 -4.96 -10.13 6.01
C LYS A 96 -3.45 -10.01 5.83
N VAL A 97 -2.76 -9.79 6.92
CA VAL A 97 -1.30 -9.70 6.94
C VAL A 97 -0.79 -10.88 7.73
N SER A 98 0.03 -11.71 7.13
CA SER A 98 0.57 -12.87 7.82
C SER A 98 2.04 -13.05 7.54
N THR A 99 2.74 -13.58 8.53
CA THR A 99 4.11 -13.99 8.45
C THR A 99 4.29 -15.15 9.43
N GLU A 100 5.45 -15.75 9.47
CA GLU A 100 5.71 -16.87 10.36
C GLU A 100 5.47 -16.44 11.82
N GLY A 101 4.44 -17.04 12.44
CA GLY A 101 4.11 -16.80 13.84
C GLY A 101 3.19 -15.61 14.09
N PHE A 102 2.84 -14.83 13.06
CA PHE A 102 2.01 -13.65 13.24
C PHE A 102 0.93 -13.56 12.19
N LYS A 103 -0.26 -13.20 12.61
CA LYS A 103 -1.39 -12.93 11.71
C LYS A 103 -2.17 -11.73 12.22
N SER A 104 -2.61 -10.88 11.32
CA SER A 104 -3.48 -9.77 11.67
C SER A 104 -4.44 -9.49 10.53
N THR A 105 -5.59 -8.92 10.87
CA THR A 105 -6.58 -8.51 9.89
C THR A 105 -6.85 -7.03 10.09
N ILE A 106 -6.74 -6.26 9.01
CA ILE A 106 -6.93 -4.82 9.03
C ILE A 106 -8.15 -4.49 8.18
N ASN A 107 -9.07 -3.72 8.75
CA ASN A 107 -10.21 -3.23 7.99
C ASN A 107 -9.71 -2.27 6.92
N SER A 108 -10.26 -2.40 5.73
CA SER A 108 -9.82 -1.63 4.60
C SER A 108 -11.01 -1.05 3.84
N ILE A 109 -10.73 -0.17 2.89
CA ILE A 109 -11.75 0.42 2.05
C ILE A 109 -11.43 0.02 0.61
N LEU A 110 -12.46 -0.25 -0.19
CA LEU A 110 -12.27 -0.65 -1.58
C LEU A 110 -11.51 0.42 -2.34
N ALA A 111 -10.66 -0.03 -3.26
CA ALA A 111 -9.83 0.89 -4.05
C ALA A 111 -10.66 1.87 -4.88
N ASP A 112 -11.87 1.46 -5.28
CA ASP A 112 -12.77 2.31 -6.06
C ASP A 112 -13.17 3.58 -5.33
N ASP A 113 -13.12 3.57 -4.00
CA ASP A 113 -13.46 4.72 -3.18
C ASP A 113 -12.29 5.68 -2.97
N TYR A 114 -11.10 5.31 -3.44
CA TYR A 114 -9.92 6.16 -3.31
C TYR A 114 -9.90 7.22 -4.41
N PRO A 115 -9.53 8.48 -4.09
CA PRO A 115 -9.51 9.53 -5.11
C PRO A 115 -8.52 9.22 -6.23
N ALA A 116 -8.81 9.73 -7.42
CA ALA A 116 -7.88 9.62 -8.54
C ALA A 116 -6.59 10.37 -8.20
N LEU A 117 -5.45 9.79 -8.58
CA LEU A 117 -4.16 10.45 -8.38
C LEU A 117 -4.04 11.63 -9.36
N PRO A 118 -3.35 12.71 -8.96
CA PRO A 118 -3.14 13.84 -9.88
C PRO A 118 -2.46 13.39 -11.17
N GLU A 119 -2.92 13.91 -12.30
CA GLU A 119 -2.41 13.51 -13.62
C GLU A 119 -0.91 13.71 -13.79
N SER A 120 -0.40 14.81 -13.28
CA SER A 120 1.03 15.10 -13.38
C SER A 120 1.91 14.00 -12.81
N ASP A 121 1.36 13.21 -11.92
CA ASP A 121 2.10 12.15 -11.26
C ASP A 121 2.34 10.94 -12.15
N GLU A 122 1.62 10.80 -13.24
CA GLU A 122 1.87 9.69 -14.15
C GLU A 122 3.26 9.75 -14.74
N LYS A 123 3.72 10.95 -15.08
CA LYS A 123 5.08 11.13 -15.60
C LYS A 123 6.13 10.87 -14.51
N ASP A 124 5.87 11.38 -13.32
CA ASP A 124 6.75 11.16 -12.20
C ASP A 124 6.77 9.69 -11.81
N LYS A 125 5.63 9.04 -11.89
CA LYS A 125 5.50 7.62 -11.64
C LYS A 125 6.40 6.81 -12.57
N LEU A 126 6.42 7.15 -13.85
CA LEU A 126 7.28 6.47 -14.81
C LEU A 126 8.75 6.66 -14.46
N LYS A 127 9.14 7.85 -14.05
CA LYS A 127 10.51 8.12 -13.64
C LYS A 127 10.89 7.32 -12.41
N VAL A 128 10.01 7.30 -11.41
CA VAL A 128 10.25 6.55 -10.19
C VAL A 128 10.37 5.07 -10.49
N SER A 129 9.54 4.57 -11.38
CA SER A 129 9.55 3.15 -11.74
C SER A 129 10.84 2.74 -12.46
N ALA A 130 11.51 3.68 -13.12
CA ALA A 130 12.74 3.41 -13.83
C ALA A 130 13.95 3.31 -12.90
N GLU A 131 13.82 3.80 -11.70
CA GLU A 131 14.89 3.75 -10.72
C GLU A 131 14.85 2.45 -9.92
#